data_134ae78b65a634860dcbf5e2e8b36840
#
_entry.id   134ae78b65a634860dcbf5e2e8b36840
#
_cell.length_a   1.000
_cell.length_b   1.000
_cell.length_c   1.000
_cell.angle_alpha   90.00
_cell.angle_beta   90.00
_cell.angle_gamma   90.00
#
_symmetry.space_group_name_H-M   'P 1'
#
loop_
_entity.id
_entity.type
_entity.pdbx_description
1 polymer ?
#
loop_
_entity_poly.entity_id
_entity_poly.type
_entity_poly.pdbx_seq_one_letter_code
_entity_poly.pdbx_strand_id
1 'polypeptide(L)'
;MSFYRRLRLTTVVAITALALVGCSSAAPADQAESQEGGEGTGEGVAASPPISPCDSPFAQMSQRERIAQLFTVGVSSMADARRAVEQHNIGGVFIGSSVVGEVVAGGGLAQLQSIAPLPLLVSIDEEGGRVSRIAPYAGPMPSARVMANTMSPAEVRETARKRGEFLAGMGVTVDFAPSLDVSDQPDRAVIGDRSFSPDPARVTEYARAFSAGLLDAGITPVFKHFPGHGRSSGDSHFDAVTVPPLDQLTAHDLRPFAELAATPDTGMMLGHQQVPGLTGADRPASMSPAAYRLLRDGHGYGAPAFEGPIFTDDLSGMRAVSDEFSLPRAVTEALIAGADSPLWITTDGIGEALDSVEAAVANGVLQPERLDRSLQRMAEIRGIPECANGPVTGRMVGAGSLGAPLPLAAPAGPAGPAAPASPAAPAEPAAPAGPAGADVPSQPPAPAVPLPLLPR
;
A
#
# COMPACT_ATOMS: atom_id res chain seq x y z
N MET A 1 -34.74 -38.91 -31.33
CA MET A 1 -35.30 -38.48 -32.63
C MET A 1 -35.00 -36.99 -32.79
N SER A 2 -34.44 -36.65 -33.96
CA SER A 2 -34.18 -35.36 -34.59
C SER A 2 -32.94 -34.60 -34.07
N PHE A 3 -31.79 -34.76 -34.65
CA PHE A 3 -31.07 -34.22 -35.82
C PHE A 3 -31.29 -32.70 -36.01
N TYR A 4 -30.24 -31.87 -35.74
CA TYR A 4 -29.89 -30.74 -36.58
C TYR A 4 -28.39 -30.55 -36.75
N ARG A 5 -28.02 -30.43 -37.96
CA ARG A 5 -26.79 -30.33 -38.73
C ARG A 5 -25.85 -29.18 -38.36
N ARG A 6 -24.58 -29.51 -38.50
CA ARG A 6 -23.44 -28.55 -38.60
C ARG A 6 -23.48 -27.76 -39.91
N LEU A 7 -23.18 -26.48 -39.84
CA LEU A 7 -22.78 -25.72 -41.03
C LEU A 7 -21.41 -25.08 -40.72
N ARG A 8 -20.40 -25.49 -41.47
CA ARG A 8 -19.06 -24.88 -41.51
C ARG A 8 -19.06 -23.82 -42.59
N LEU A 9 -18.67 -22.56 -42.26
CA LEU A 9 -18.32 -21.54 -43.23
C LEU A 9 -16.80 -21.33 -43.19
N THR A 10 -16.15 -21.68 -44.28
CA THR A 10 -14.74 -21.40 -44.56
C THR A 10 -14.68 -20.08 -45.30
N THR A 11 -14.01 -19.09 -44.76
CA THR A 11 -13.71 -17.84 -45.47
C THR A 11 -12.22 -17.81 -45.81
N VAL A 12 -11.92 -17.84 -47.09
CA VAL A 12 -10.62 -17.66 -47.70
C VAL A 12 -10.33 -16.15 -47.76
N VAL A 13 -9.19 -15.70 -47.25
CA VAL A 13 -8.69 -14.35 -47.46
C VAL A 13 -7.42 -14.43 -48.33
N ALA A 14 -7.47 -13.79 -49.46
CA ALA A 14 -6.41 -13.68 -50.42
C ALA A 14 -5.38 -12.65 -49.97
N ILE A 15 -4.11 -13.01 -50.08
CA ILE A 15 -2.93 -12.14 -49.85
C ILE A 15 -2.58 -11.48 -51.21
N THR A 16 -2.61 -10.17 -51.25
CA THR A 16 -2.07 -9.40 -52.37
C THR A 16 -0.74 -8.79 -51.93
N ALA A 17 0.35 -9.25 -52.55
CA ALA A 17 1.68 -8.67 -52.39
C ALA A 17 1.82 -7.49 -53.37
N LEU A 18 2.29 -6.35 -52.86
CA LEU A 18 2.72 -5.23 -53.69
C LEU A 18 4.19 -4.98 -53.47
N ALA A 19 4.97 -5.23 -54.52
CA ALA A 19 6.40 -4.92 -54.57
C ALA A 19 6.56 -3.47 -55.06
N LEU A 20 7.38 -2.67 -54.41
CA LEU A 20 7.91 -1.40 -54.89
C LEU A 20 9.41 -1.44 -54.87
N VAL A 21 9.96 -1.34 -56.08
CA VAL A 21 11.38 -1.15 -56.42
C VAL A 21 11.69 0.36 -56.38
N GLY A 22 12.86 0.72 -55.88
CA GLY A 22 13.28 2.10 -56.07
C GLY A 22 14.58 2.51 -55.38
N CYS A 23 15.65 2.37 -56.12
CA CYS A 23 16.82 3.24 -56.32
C CYS A 23 17.83 3.52 -55.18
N SER A 24 18.93 2.91 -55.39
CA SER A 24 20.30 3.21 -54.95
C SER A 24 20.77 4.60 -55.39
N SER A 25 21.45 5.36 -54.50
CA SER A 25 22.46 6.34 -54.93
C SER A 25 23.64 6.28 -53.95
N ALA A 26 24.78 5.91 -54.51
CA ALA A 26 26.09 5.90 -53.90
C ALA A 26 26.71 7.30 -53.97
N ALA A 27 27.51 7.68 -52.97
CA ALA A 27 28.50 8.74 -53.04
C ALA A 27 29.78 8.30 -52.33
N PRO A 28 30.98 8.83 -52.70
CA PRO A 28 32.19 8.10 -52.69
C PRO A 28 33.05 8.22 -51.43
N ALA A 29 33.93 7.23 -51.29
CA ALA A 29 34.98 7.16 -50.28
C ALA A 29 36.08 8.20 -50.56
N ASP A 30 36.61 8.82 -49.52
CA ASP A 30 37.90 9.48 -49.51
C ASP A 30 38.84 8.81 -48.52
N GLN A 31 40.03 8.49 -49.00
CA GLN A 31 41.11 7.80 -48.28
C GLN A 31 41.98 8.83 -47.59
N ALA A 32 42.38 8.60 -46.36
CA ALA A 32 43.58 9.20 -45.80
C ALA A 32 44.28 8.24 -44.84
N GLU A 33 45.51 8.14 -45.06
CA GLU A 33 46.61 7.28 -44.72
C GLU A 33 46.86 6.97 -43.24
N SER A 34 47.46 5.78 -43.09
CA SER A 34 48.13 5.18 -41.94
C SER A 34 49.28 6.02 -41.36
N GLN A 35 49.38 6.06 -40.04
CA GLN A 35 50.69 6.06 -39.35
C GLN A 35 50.65 5.11 -38.14
N GLU A 36 51.57 4.15 -38.19
CA GLU A 36 51.93 3.21 -37.12
C GLU A 36 52.73 3.93 -36.02
N GLY A 37 52.61 3.42 -34.81
CA GLY A 37 53.67 3.56 -33.82
C GLY A 37 53.19 3.66 -32.36
N GLY A 38 53.38 2.60 -31.57
CA GLY A 38 53.52 2.72 -30.13
C GLY A 38 52.77 1.68 -29.30
N GLU A 39 53.42 0.53 -29.05
CA GLU A 39 53.04 -0.43 -28.03
C GLU A 39 53.08 0.22 -26.63
N GLY A 40 51.96 0.21 -25.93
CA GLY A 40 51.86 0.52 -24.51
C GLY A 40 50.84 -0.40 -23.89
N THR A 41 51.30 -1.51 -23.29
CA THR A 41 50.48 -2.41 -22.46
C THR A 41 50.09 -1.70 -21.18
N GLY A 42 48.91 -1.09 -21.14
CA GLY A 42 48.23 -0.66 -19.94
C GLY A 42 46.86 -1.28 -19.96
N GLU A 43 46.57 -2.20 -19.00
CA GLU A 43 45.23 -2.66 -18.72
C GLU A 43 44.38 -1.44 -18.31
N GLY A 44 43.76 -0.82 -19.28
CA GLY A 44 42.78 0.22 -19.05
C GLY A 44 41.52 -0.41 -18.48
N VAL A 45 41.25 -0.12 -17.22
CA VAL A 45 39.88 -0.24 -16.66
C VAL A 45 38.97 0.52 -17.63
N ALA A 46 38.14 -0.21 -18.36
CA ALA A 46 37.20 0.40 -19.30
C ALA A 46 36.31 1.36 -18.48
N ALA A 47 36.51 2.66 -18.69
CA ALA A 47 35.63 3.66 -18.12
C ALA A 47 34.22 3.39 -18.61
N SER A 48 33.27 3.24 -17.70
CA SER A 48 31.86 3.12 -18.04
C SER A 48 31.47 4.28 -18.98
N PRO A 49 30.66 4.04 -20.02
CA PRO A 49 30.25 5.10 -20.94
C PRO A 49 29.59 6.22 -20.15
N PRO A 50 29.77 7.48 -20.52
CA PRO A 50 29.14 8.60 -19.83
C PRO A 50 27.59 8.44 -19.89
N ILE A 51 26.95 8.53 -18.75
CA ILE A 51 25.49 8.45 -18.64
C ILE A 51 24.91 9.64 -19.40
N SER A 52 23.99 9.36 -20.35
CA SER A 52 23.24 10.43 -21.04
C SER A 52 22.41 11.21 -20.00
N PRO A 53 22.25 12.54 -20.15
CA PRO A 53 21.44 13.33 -19.23
C PRO A 53 19.98 12.84 -19.05
N CYS A 54 19.47 12.09 -20.04
CA CYS A 54 18.12 11.51 -20.01
C CYS A 54 18.10 9.99 -19.83
N ASP A 55 19.21 9.36 -19.42
CA ASP A 55 19.15 7.96 -19.01
C ASP A 55 18.37 7.84 -17.68
N SER A 56 17.48 6.84 -17.60
CA SER A 56 16.74 6.56 -16.37
C SER A 56 17.70 6.34 -15.20
N PRO A 57 17.42 6.86 -14.00
CA PRO A 57 18.22 6.57 -12.80
C PRO A 57 18.37 5.07 -12.50
N PHE A 58 17.48 4.24 -13.05
CA PHE A 58 17.53 2.78 -12.94
C PHE A 58 18.36 2.10 -14.04
N ALA A 59 18.88 2.84 -15.04
CA ALA A 59 19.55 2.28 -16.22
C ALA A 59 20.85 1.50 -15.88
N GLN A 60 21.53 1.89 -14.80
CA GLN A 60 22.75 1.24 -14.34
C GLN A 60 22.49 0.07 -13.36
N MET A 61 21.25 -0.14 -12.96
CA MET A 61 20.87 -1.22 -12.04
C MET A 61 20.67 -2.53 -12.79
N SER A 62 21.13 -3.63 -12.18
CA SER A 62 20.75 -4.98 -12.60
C SER A 62 19.24 -5.18 -12.51
N GLN A 63 18.72 -6.20 -13.20
CA GLN A 63 17.29 -6.55 -13.09
C GLN A 63 16.88 -6.81 -11.65
N ARG A 64 17.73 -7.50 -10.87
CA ARG A 64 17.49 -7.79 -9.46
C ARG A 64 17.35 -6.51 -8.63
N GLU A 65 18.26 -5.57 -8.80
CA GLU A 65 18.20 -4.27 -8.10
C GLU A 65 16.96 -3.47 -8.51
N ARG A 66 16.59 -3.46 -9.79
CA ARG A 66 15.37 -2.81 -10.27
C ARG A 66 14.11 -3.41 -9.64
N ILE A 67 14.05 -4.75 -9.51
CA ILE A 67 12.95 -5.43 -8.79
C ILE A 67 12.95 -5.02 -7.32
N ALA A 68 14.10 -5.02 -6.65
CA ALA A 68 14.22 -4.65 -5.24
C ALA A 68 13.75 -3.21 -4.96
N GLN A 69 13.93 -2.29 -5.93
CA GLN A 69 13.46 -0.91 -5.83
C GLN A 69 11.93 -0.77 -5.77
N LEU A 70 11.19 -1.82 -6.10
CA LEU A 70 9.72 -1.86 -5.96
C LEU A 70 9.26 -2.35 -4.57
N PHE A 71 10.13 -3.01 -3.81
CA PHE A 71 9.75 -3.64 -2.53
C PHE A 71 9.66 -2.62 -1.40
N THR A 72 8.56 -2.71 -0.64
CA THR A 72 8.40 -2.01 0.65
C THR A 72 8.32 -3.07 1.75
N VAL A 73 9.29 -3.07 2.67
CA VAL A 73 9.40 -4.12 3.69
C VAL A 73 9.35 -3.55 5.11
N GLY A 74 8.64 -4.23 5.98
CA GLY A 74 8.64 -3.94 7.41
C GLY A 74 9.99 -4.26 8.03
N VAL A 75 10.44 -3.41 8.95
CA VAL A 75 11.71 -3.57 9.64
C VAL A 75 11.49 -3.68 11.15
N SER A 76 12.29 -4.51 11.80
CA SER A 76 12.18 -4.77 13.24
C SER A 76 13.10 -3.89 14.10
N SER A 77 14.12 -3.29 13.49
CA SER A 77 15.08 -2.36 14.10
C SER A 77 15.78 -1.53 13.01
N MET A 78 16.46 -0.45 13.38
CA MET A 78 17.27 0.31 12.42
C MET A 78 18.47 -0.48 11.89
N ALA A 79 19.01 -1.41 12.67
CA ALA A 79 20.06 -2.33 12.21
C ALA A 79 19.53 -3.33 11.17
N ASP A 80 18.29 -3.78 11.33
CA ASP A 80 17.58 -4.63 10.37
C ASP A 80 17.31 -3.88 9.05
N ALA A 81 16.78 -2.65 9.13
CA ALA A 81 16.60 -1.76 8.00
C ALA A 81 17.89 -1.54 7.20
N ARG A 82 19.00 -1.27 7.92
CA ARG A 82 20.32 -1.10 7.30
C ARG A 82 20.73 -2.35 6.51
N ARG A 83 20.60 -3.54 7.09
CA ARG A 83 20.93 -4.80 6.39
C ARG A 83 20.09 -4.99 5.14
N ALA A 84 18.79 -4.74 5.20
CA ALA A 84 17.89 -4.87 4.05
C ALA A 84 18.30 -3.92 2.89
N VAL A 85 18.67 -2.67 3.20
CA VAL A 85 19.16 -1.71 2.20
C VAL A 85 20.52 -2.12 1.65
N GLU A 86 21.52 -2.43 2.51
CA GLU A 86 22.89 -2.73 2.09
C GLU A 86 23.00 -4.05 1.29
N GLN A 87 22.19 -5.07 1.64
CA GLN A 87 22.28 -6.40 1.04
C GLN A 87 21.39 -6.56 -0.19
N HIS A 88 20.24 -5.84 -0.25
CA HIS A 88 19.24 -6.07 -1.28
C HIS A 88 18.87 -4.83 -2.09
N ASN A 89 19.35 -3.63 -1.73
CA ASN A 89 19.00 -2.37 -2.39
C ASN A 89 17.48 -2.13 -2.49
N ILE A 90 16.71 -2.47 -1.43
CA ILE A 90 15.26 -2.29 -1.40
C ILE A 90 14.86 -0.82 -1.60
N GLY A 91 13.70 -0.59 -2.24
CA GLY A 91 13.20 0.75 -2.53
C GLY A 91 12.43 1.41 -1.40
N GLY A 92 11.94 0.65 -0.42
CA GLY A 92 11.12 1.19 0.67
C GLY A 92 11.17 0.39 1.96
N VAL A 93 10.96 1.07 3.09
CA VAL A 93 10.81 0.48 4.42
C VAL A 93 9.47 0.91 5.03
N PHE A 94 8.86 -0.01 5.78
CA PHE A 94 7.69 0.26 6.59
C PHE A 94 8.06 0.29 8.08
N ILE A 95 7.67 1.38 8.75
CA ILE A 95 7.98 1.64 10.16
C ILE A 95 6.83 1.15 11.04
N GLY A 96 7.02 -0.02 11.63
CA GLY A 96 6.08 -0.60 12.60
C GLY A 96 6.30 -0.08 14.02
N SER A 97 5.40 -0.46 14.94
CA SER A 97 5.46 -0.06 16.36
C SER A 97 6.74 -0.49 17.07
N SER A 98 7.38 -1.58 16.62
CA SER A 98 8.62 -2.10 17.24
C SER A 98 9.82 -1.20 17.02
N VAL A 99 9.90 -0.50 15.89
CA VAL A 99 11.07 0.29 15.48
C VAL A 99 10.88 1.80 15.64
N VAL A 100 9.63 2.27 15.76
CA VAL A 100 9.34 3.71 15.81
C VAL A 100 10.09 4.43 16.93
N GLY A 101 10.34 3.77 18.06
CA GLY A 101 11.13 4.31 19.18
C GLY A 101 12.59 4.60 18.80
N GLU A 102 13.22 3.73 18.03
CA GLU A 102 14.58 3.93 17.52
C GLU A 102 14.63 5.10 16.52
N VAL A 103 13.60 5.19 15.66
CA VAL A 103 13.48 6.28 14.67
C VAL A 103 13.34 7.64 15.37
N VAL A 104 12.47 7.74 16.37
CA VAL A 104 12.25 8.99 17.14
C VAL A 104 13.48 9.37 17.96
N ALA A 105 14.21 8.41 18.51
CA ALA A 105 15.41 8.66 19.32
C ALA A 105 16.59 9.31 18.55
N GLY A 106 16.54 9.30 17.24
CA GLY A 106 17.35 10.22 16.45
C GLY A 106 18.20 9.64 15.33
N GLY A 107 18.04 10.20 14.14
CA GLY A 107 19.00 10.13 13.04
C GLY A 107 19.04 8.84 12.22
N GLY A 108 18.40 7.76 12.67
CA GLY A 108 18.48 6.46 12.01
C GLY A 108 18.00 6.47 10.56
N LEU A 109 16.90 7.15 10.26
CA LEU A 109 16.39 7.25 8.88
C LEU A 109 17.28 8.09 7.98
N ALA A 110 17.88 9.18 8.49
CA ALA A 110 18.84 9.97 7.73
C ALA A 110 20.11 9.16 7.38
N GLN A 111 20.58 8.33 8.30
CA GLN A 111 21.69 7.41 8.02
C GLN A 111 21.28 6.37 6.98
N LEU A 112 20.07 5.81 7.09
CA LEU A 112 19.54 4.85 6.11
C LEU A 112 19.44 5.46 4.72
N GLN A 113 18.94 6.69 4.59
CA GLN A 113 18.91 7.43 3.34
C GLN A 113 20.30 7.64 2.73
N SER A 114 21.34 7.85 3.56
CA SER A 114 22.70 8.11 3.08
C SER A 114 23.39 6.88 2.46
N ILE A 115 22.92 5.67 2.76
CA ILE A 115 23.47 4.42 2.21
C ILE A 115 22.59 3.83 1.09
N ALA A 116 21.36 4.31 0.94
CA ALA A 116 20.48 3.86 -0.14
C ALA A 116 20.97 4.41 -1.50
N PRO A 117 20.96 3.59 -2.57
CA PRO A 117 21.43 4.02 -3.88
C PRO A 117 20.55 5.11 -4.51
N LEU A 118 19.27 5.14 -4.15
CA LEU A 118 18.28 6.13 -4.55
C LEU A 118 17.46 6.56 -3.31
N PRO A 119 16.76 7.71 -3.35
CA PRO A 119 15.88 8.13 -2.27
C PRO A 119 14.96 7.00 -1.82
N LEU A 120 15.03 6.62 -0.56
CA LEU A 120 14.28 5.51 0.03
C LEU A 120 12.86 5.98 0.40
N LEU A 121 11.84 5.22 0.03
CA LEU A 121 10.50 5.40 0.56
C LEU A 121 10.46 4.97 2.03
N VAL A 122 9.93 5.81 2.90
CA VAL A 122 9.72 5.48 4.31
C VAL A 122 8.24 5.62 4.63
N SER A 123 7.58 4.51 4.91
CA SER A 123 6.14 4.45 5.14
C SER A 123 5.78 4.08 6.57
N ILE A 124 4.57 4.48 6.98
CA ILE A 124 3.98 4.21 8.29
C ILE A 124 2.45 4.07 8.16
N ASP A 125 1.79 3.48 9.18
CA ASP A 125 0.35 3.62 9.41
C ASP A 125 0.11 4.62 10.53
N GLU A 126 -0.37 5.81 10.21
CA GLU A 126 -0.71 6.82 11.20
C GLU A 126 -2.11 7.38 10.95
N GLU A 127 -3.13 6.52 11.09
CA GLU A 127 -4.53 6.87 10.85
C GLU A 127 -5.17 7.68 11.99
N GLY A 128 -4.57 7.61 13.18
CA GLY A 128 -5.17 8.05 14.44
C GLY A 128 -5.93 6.94 15.17
N GLY A 129 -6.47 7.26 16.34
CA GLY A 129 -7.14 6.30 17.20
C GLY A 129 -6.25 5.11 17.56
N ARG A 130 -6.76 3.91 17.31
CA ARG A 130 -6.04 2.64 17.60
C ARG A 130 -4.94 2.30 16.57
N VAL A 131 -4.94 2.96 15.41
CA VAL A 131 -3.90 2.79 14.39
C VAL A 131 -3.02 4.05 14.37
N SER A 132 -2.19 4.15 15.39
CA SER A 132 -1.21 5.22 15.55
C SER A 132 0.07 4.65 16.12
N ARG A 133 1.18 4.77 15.37
CA ARG A 133 2.49 4.26 15.77
C ARG A 133 3.24 5.28 16.63
N ILE A 134 2.98 6.57 16.39
CA ILE A 134 3.72 7.67 17.03
C ILE A 134 2.95 8.34 18.19
N ALA A 135 1.77 7.85 18.56
CA ALA A 135 1.00 8.39 19.69
C ALA A 135 1.81 8.53 21.00
N PRO A 136 2.72 7.60 21.36
CA PRO A 136 3.57 7.74 22.56
C PRO A 136 4.51 8.95 22.50
N TYR A 137 4.81 9.47 21.33
CA TYR A 137 5.81 10.53 21.11
C TYR A 137 5.18 11.87 20.70
N ALA A 138 4.14 11.82 19.86
CA ALA A 138 3.45 12.99 19.32
C ALA A 138 2.11 13.29 20.03
N GLY A 139 1.75 12.51 21.04
CA GLY A 139 0.44 12.54 21.68
C GLY A 139 -0.65 11.84 20.85
N PRO A 140 -1.80 11.53 21.46
CA PRO A 140 -2.89 10.84 20.77
C PRO A 140 -3.50 11.72 19.67
N MET A 141 -3.89 11.09 18.58
CA MET A 141 -4.74 11.68 17.52
C MET A 141 -6.09 10.94 17.54
N PRO A 142 -7.25 11.62 17.46
CA PRO A 142 -8.53 10.97 17.41
C PRO A 142 -8.65 9.98 16.25
N SER A 143 -9.50 8.96 16.39
CA SER A 143 -9.82 8.07 15.25
C SER A 143 -10.62 8.81 14.18
N ALA A 144 -10.65 8.27 12.96
CA ALA A 144 -11.38 8.85 11.83
C ALA A 144 -12.87 9.12 12.20
N ARG A 145 -13.52 8.16 12.85
CA ARG A 145 -14.92 8.28 13.31
C ARG A 145 -15.10 9.41 14.33
N VAL A 146 -14.18 9.51 15.28
CA VAL A 146 -14.22 10.59 16.28
C VAL A 146 -13.98 11.93 15.59
N MET A 147 -12.99 12.04 14.70
CA MET A 147 -12.75 13.28 13.95
C MET A 147 -13.99 13.70 13.15
N ALA A 148 -14.62 12.77 12.43
CA ALA A 148 -15.82 13.09 11.66
C ALA A 148 -16.99 13.52 12.52
N ASN A 149 -17.11 13.03 13.75
CA ASN A 149 -18.23 13.37 14.65
C ASN A 149 -18.00 14.63 15.48
N THR A 150 -16.75 15.09 15.66
CA THR A 150 -16.42 16.14 16.62
C THR A 150 -15.67 17.33 16.02
N MET A 151 -15.17 17.21 14.78
CA MET A 151 -14.35 18.22 14.10
C MET A 151 -14.99 18.61 12.76
N SER A 152 -14.74 19.84 12.33
CA SER A 152 -14.97 20.25 10.95
C SER A 152 -13.89 19.69 10.01
N PRO A 153 -14.14 19.58 8.70
CA PRO A 153 -13.10 19.19 7.74
C PRO A 153 -11.84 20.05 7.80
N ALA A 154 -11.97 21.35 8.08
CA ALA A 154 -10.83 22.25 8.24
C ALA A 154 -9.96 21.91 9.47
N GLU A 155 -10.58 21.54 10.59
CA GLU A 155 -9.88 21.09 11.79
C GLU A 155 -9.20 19.72 11.58
N VAL A 156 -9.82 18.82 10.80
CA VAL A 156 -9.21 17.55 10.43
C VAL A 156 -7.98 17.78 9.55
N ARG A 157 -8.05 18.67 8.55
CA ARG A 157 -6.88 19.04 7.72
C ARG A 157 -5.73 19.58 8.58
N GLU A 158 -6.02 20.49 9.51
CA GLU A 158 -5.00 21.05 10.40
C GLU A 158 -4.40 19.99 11.35
N THR A 159 -5.23 19.07 11.85
CA THR A 159 -4.78 17.95 12.69
C THR A 159 -3.86 17.01 11.90
N ALA A 160 -4.25 16.64 10.69
CA ALA A 160 -3.43 15.81 9.80
C ALA A 160 -2.14 16.53 9.37
N ARG A 161 -2.19 17.84 9.11
CA ARG A 161 -1.00 18.63 8.78
C ARG A 161 0.03 18.62 9.91
N LYS A 162 -0.40 18.85 11.15
CA LYS A 162 0.49 18.80 12.32
C LYS A 162 1.09 17.40 12.53
N ARG A 163 0.28 16.37 12.33
CA ARG A 163 0.74 14.97 12.40
C ARG A 163 1.75 14.69 11.29
N GLY A 164 1.47 15.12 10.07
CA GLY A 164 2.37 15.01 8.93
C GLY A 164 3.70 15.76 9.14
N GLU A 165 3.69 16.94 9.73
CA GLU A 165 4.92 17.68 10.08
C GLU A 165 5.81 16.91 11.06
N PHE A 166 5.20 16.22 12.03
CA PHE A 166 5.95 15.35 12.94
C PHE A 166 6.55 14.14 12.18
N LEU A 167 5.77 13.50 11.30
CA LEU A 167 6.23 12.41 10.45
C LEU A 167 7.39 12.83 9.53
N ALA A 168 7.25 13.98 8.85
CA ALA A 168 8.30 14.55 7.99
C ALA A 168 9.58 14.85 8.77
N GLY A 169 9.43 15.37 9.99
CA GLY A 169 10.56 15.64 10.92
C GLY A 169 11.31 14.37 11.32
N MET A 170 10.65 13.21 11.31
CA MET A 170 11.27 11.91 11.51
C MET A 170 11.96 11.36 10.25
N GLY A 171 11.63 11.87 9.06
CA GLY A 171 12.07 11.34 7.77
C GLY A 171 11.10 10.36 7.12
N VAL A 172 9.86 10.27 7.60
CA VAL A 172 8.77 9.53 6.93
C VAL A 172 8.34 10.30 5.69
N THR A 173 8.04 9.58 4.61
CA THR A 173 7.64 10.16 3.31
C THR A 173 6.24 9.78 2.88
N VAL A 174 5.73 8.64 3.36
CA VAL A 174 4.42 8.08 2.98
C VAL A 174 3.66 7.69 4.24
N ASP A 175 2.38 8.06 4.32
CA ASP A 175 1.46 7.55 5.33
C ASP A 175 0.37 6.69 4.65
N PHE A 176 0.25 5.43 5.07
CA PHE A 176 -0.85 4.56 4.65
C PHE A 176 -2.16 4.98 5.35
N ALA A 177 -2.57 6.18 5.07
CA ALA A 177 -3.78 6.86 5.56
C ALA A 177 -4.22 7.94 4.53
N PRO A 178 -5.49 8.32 4.53
CA PRO A 178 -6.58 7.80 5.36
C PRO A 178 -7.26 6.54 4.78
N SER A 179 -8.04 5.84 5.63
CA SER A 179 -8.99 4.83 5.15
C SER A 179 -10.15 5.50 4.41
N LEU A 180 -10.51 4.96 3.23
CA LEU A 180 -11.72 5.31 2.48
C LEU A 180 -12.86 4.30 2.71
N ASP A 181 -12.65 3.34 3.58
CA ASP A 181 -13.64 2.31 3.87
C ASP A 181 -14.90 2.92 4.48
N VAL A 182 -16.05 2.62 3.88
CA VAL A 182 -17.36 3.08 4.35
C VAL A 182 -17.94 2.03 5.29
N SER A 183 -18.11 2.35 6.58
CA SER A 183 -18.49 1.34 7.57
C SER A 183 -19.39 1.89 8.69
N ASP A 184 -20.44 1.12 8.99
CA ASP A 184 -21.30 1.28 10.17
C ASP A 184 -20.95 0.28 11.31
N GLN A 185 -19.91 -0.54 11.10
CA GLN A 185 -19.49 -1.54 12.08
C GLN A 185 -19.15 -0.91 13.43
N PRO A 186 -19.29 -1.67 14.54
CA PRO A 186 -18.86 -1.22 15.86
C PRO A 186 -17.40 -0.77 15.89
N ASP A 187 -17.04 0.17 16.74
CA ASP A 187 -15.73 0.83 16.77
C ASP A 187 -14.54 -0.15 16.82
N ARG A 188 -14.72 -1.30 17.48
CA ARG A 188 -13.65 -2.32 17.60
C ARG A 188 -13.64 -3.37 16.50
N ALA A 189 -14.56 -3.29 15.53
CA ALA A 189 -14.50 -4.15 14.35
C ALA A 189 -13.25 -3.84 13.51
N VAL A 190 -12.94 -4.68 12.52
CA VAL A 190 -11.69 -4.56 11.72
C VAL A 190 -11.52 -3.16 11.14
N ILE A 191 -12.54 -2.61 10.51
CA ILE A 191 -12.57 -1.21 10.08
C ILE A 191 -13.12 -0.33 11.22
N GLY A 192 -14.34 -0.53 11.66
CA GLY A 192 -14.88 0.14 12.82
C GLY A 192 -14.63 1.65 12.84
N ASP A 193 -13.96 2.15 13.88
CA ASP A 193 -13.63 3.56 14.07
C ASP A 193 -12.52 4.11 13.16
N ARG A 194 -11.90 3.25 12.32
CA ARG A 194 -10.99 3.66 11.24
C ARG A 194 -11.74 4.28 10.05
N SER A 195 -13.05 4.02 9.93
CA SER A 195 -13.95 4.67 8.98
C SER A 195 -14.43 6.01 9.51
N PHE A 196 -14.44 7.05 8.68
CA PHE A 196 -15.02 8.34 9.03
C PHE A 196 -16.54 8.26 9.21
N SER A 197 -17.24 7.43 8.40
CA SER A 197 -18.71 7.42 8.39
C SER A 197 -19.27 6.20 7.67
N PRO A 198 -20.54 5.80 7.94
CA PRO A 198 -21.29 4.92 7.07
C PRO A 198 -21.84 5.62 5.80
N ASP A 199 -21.70 6.94 5.68
CA ASP A 199 -22.08 7.70 4.49
C ASP A 199 -20.85 7.94 3.59
N PRO A 200 -20.86 7.43 2.33
CA PRO A 200 -19.74 7.63 1.40
C PRO A 200 -19.38 9.09 1.14
N ALA A 201 -20.37 9.99 1.08
CA ALA A 201 -20.10 11.41 0.84
C ALA A 201 -19.32 12.04 2.00
N ARG A 202 -19.67 11.64 3.23
CA ARG A 202 -18.98 12.09 4.43
C ARG A 202 -17.57 11.48 4.52
N VAL A 203 -17.38 10.20 4.16
CA VAL A 203 -16.04 9.60 4.05
C VAL A 203 -15.19 10.40 3.06
N THR A 204 -15.71 10.71 1.88
CA THR A 204 -15.00 11.50 0.87
C THR A 204 -14.59 12.88 1.39
N GLU A 205 -15.52 13.61 2.04
CA GLU A 205 -15.27 14.95 2.57
C GLU A 205 -14.11 14.95 3.59
N TYR A 206 -14.18 14.06 4.56
CA TYR A 206 -13.21 14.01 5.65
C TYR A 206 -11.88 13.41 5.23
N ALA A 207 -11.88 12.38 4.37
CA ALA A 207 -10.65 11.81 3.80
C ALA A 207 -9.92 12.83 2.91
N ARG A 208 -10.65 13.62 2.11
CA ARG A 208 -10.07 14.74 1.34
C ARG A 208 -9.39 15.76 2.25
N ALA A 209 -10.01 16.11 3.37
CA ALA A 209 -9.42 17.05 4.33
C ALA A 209 -8.17 16.47 5.00
N PHE A 210 -8.23 15.21 5.42
CA PHE A 210 -7.09 14.51 6.03
C PHE A 210 -5.90 14.40 5.07
N SER A 211 -6.14 13.91 3.84
CA SER A 211 -5.09 13.77 2.83
C SER A 211 -4.49 15.13 2.43
N ALA A 212 -5.32 16.18 2.33
CA ALA A 212 -4.82 17.53 2.08
C ALA A 212 -3.89 18.00 3.20
N GLY A 213 -4.19 17.68 4.46
CA GLY A 213 -3.32 18.01 5.60
C GLY A 213 -1.96 17.28 5.53
N LEU A 214 -1.95 16.00 5.17
CA LEU A 214 -0.70 15.25 4.96
C LEU A 214 0.13 15.85 3.82
N LEU A 215 -0.52 16.17 2.69
CA LEU A 215 0.13 16.81 1.54
C LEU A 215 0.70 18.19 1.89
N ASP A 216 0.01 19.00 2.69
CA ASP A 216 0.52 20.28 3.18
C ASP A 216 1.81 20.14 3.98
N ALA A 217 1.99 19.01 4.66
CA ALA A 217 3.19 18.66 5.42
C ALA A 217 4.27 17.95 4.58
N GLY A 218 4.03 17.68 3.30
CA GLY A 218 4.96 16.98 2.42
C GLY A 218 4.92 15.46 2.56
N ILE A 219 3.91 14.88 3.19
CA ILE A 219 3.70 13.43 3.30
C ILE A 219 2.76 12.98 2.18
N THR A 220 3.11 11.92 1.46
CA THR A 220 2.23 11.29 0.47
C THR A 220 1.19 10.43 1.17
N PRO A 221 -0.11 10.73 1.06
CA PRO A 221 -1.17 9.87 1.58
C PRO A 221 -1.42 8.68 0.65
N VAL A 222 -1.75 7.53 1.23
CA VAL A 222 -2.18 6.34 0.49
C VAL A 222 -3.58 5.95 0.94
N PHE A 223 -4.53 6.04 0.02
CA PHE A 223 -5.93 5.68 0.25
C PHE A 223 -6.12 4.17 0.32
N LYS A 224 -6.89 3.68 1.30
CA LYS A 224 -7.08 2.25 1.56
C LYS A 224 -8.47 1.93 2.09
N HIS A 225 -8.93 0.71 1.91
CA HIS A 225 -8.37 -0.48 1.26
C HIS A 225 -9.20 -0.79 0.01
N PHE A 226 -8.73 -0.42 -1.18
CA PHE A 226 -9.48 -0.65 -2.42
C PHE A 226 -9.76 -2.16 -2.60
N PRO A 227 -10.95 -2.59 -3.03
CA PRO A 227 -12.11 -1.80 -3.45
C PRO A 227 -13.15 -1.51 -2.35
N GLY A 228 -12.77 -1.50 -1.08
CA GLY A 228 -13.60 -1.22 0.08
C GLY A 228 -13.66 -2.41 1.03
N HIS A 229 -13.22 -2.21 2.28
CA HIS A 229 -13.18 -3.22 3.34
C HIS A 229 -14.26 -3.00 4.41
N GLY A 230 -14.97 -1.87 4.33
CA GLY A 230 -15.86 -1.40 5.40
C GLY A 230 -17.05 -2.31 5.69
N ARG A 231 -17.46 -3.14 4.71
CA ARG A 231 -18.58 -4.10 4.82
C ARG A 231 -18.11 -5.55 4.67
N SER A 232 -16.87 -5.86 5.05
CA SER A 232 -16.33 -7.22 4.98
C SER A 232 -17.02 -8.19 5.93
N SER A 233 -17.05 -9.47 5.54
CA SER A 233 -17.61 -10.58 6.33
C SER A 233 -16.82 -10.90 7.61
N GLY A 234 -15.58 -10.36 7.73
CA GLY A 234 -14.65 -10.66 8.81
C GLY A 234 -13.39 -9.82 8.77
N ASP A 235 -12.36 -10.31 9.45
CA ASP A 235 -11.04 -9.69 9.55
C ASP A 235 -10.01 -10.49 8.75
N SER A 236 -9.41 -9.88 7.73
CA SER A 236 -8.40 -10.48 6.84
C SER A 236 -7.11 -10.90 7.55
N HIS A 237 -6.88 -10.43 8.77
CA HIS A 237 -5.76 -10.91 9.60
C HIS A 237 -5.96 -12.36 10.07
N PHE A 238 -7.21 -12.83 10.14
CA PHE A 238 -7.54 -14.14 10.71
C PHE A 238 -8.08 -15.14 9.69
N ASP A 239 -8.66 -14.66 8.57
CA ASP A 239 -9.30 -15.54 7.59
C ASP A 239 -9.47 -14.82 6.23
N ALA A 240 -9.81 -15.59 5.18
CA ALA A 240 -10.29 -15.04 3.93
C ALA A 240 -11.61 -14.28 4.15
N VAL A 241 -11.71 -13.08 3.62
CA VAL A 241 -12.88 -12.22 3.82
C VAL A 241 -13.55 -11.88 2.49
N THR A 242 -14.87 -11.86 2.50
CA THR A 242 -15.70 -11.48 1.36
C THR A 242 -16.38 -10.16 1.66
N VAL A 243 -16.49 -9.31 0.66
CA VAL A 243 -17.26 -8.07 0.67
C VAL A 243 -18.49 -8.20 -0.24
N PRO A 244 -19.42 -7.24 -0.22
CA PRO A 244 -20.55 -7.25 -1.15
C PRO A 244 -20.11 -7.36 -2.62
N PRO A 245 -20.98 -7.88 -3.52
CA PRO A 245 -20.71 -7.94 -4.94
C PRO A 245 -20.35 -6.59 -5.56
N LEU A 246 -19.60 -6.62 -6.68
CA LEU A 246 -19.06 -5.42 -7.33
C LEU A 246 -20.09 -4.34 -7.63
N ASP A 247 -21.29 -4.72 -8.05
CA ASP A 247 -22.39 -3.76 -8.33
C ASP A 247 -22.81 -2.98 -7.07
N GLN A 248 -22.84 -3.65 -5.92
CA GLN A 248 -23.14 -3.02 -4.64
C GLN A 248 -21.95 -2.17 -4.14
N LEU A 249 -20.71 -2.62 -4.34
CA LEU A 249 -19.52 -1.81 -4.04
C LEU A 249 -19.51 -0.54 -4.89
N THR A 250 -19.79 -0.65 -6.18
CA THR A 250 -19.85 0.49 -7.11
C THR A 250 -20.88 1.52 -6.68
N ALA A 251 -22.04 1.06 -6.21
CA ALA A 251 -23.11 1.94 -5.75
C ALA A 251 -22.80 2.66 -4.43
N HIS A 252 -21.85 2.16 -3.62
CA HIS A 252 -21.63 2.63 -2.26
C HIS A 252 -20.15 2.76 -1.89
N ASP A 253 -19.41 1.66 -1.69
CA ASP A 253 -18.07 1.66 -1.11
C ASP A 253 -17.00 2.26 -2.03
N LEU A 254 -17.18 2.13 -3.35
CA LEU A 254 -16.25 2.66 -4.33
C LEU A 254 -16.42 4.16 -4.60
N ARG A 255 -17.48 4.80 -4.09
CA ARG A 255 -17.72 6.24 -4.31
C ARG A 255 -16.61 7.13 -3.76
N PRO A 256 -16.09 6.95 -2.52
CA PRO A 256 -14.96 7.75 -2.05
C PRO A 256 -13.70 7.55 -2.91
N PHE A 257 -13.44 6.33 -3.36
CA PHE A 257 -12.32 6.04 -4.27
C PHE A 257 -12.49 6.74 -5.62
N ALA A 258 -13.71 6.73 -6.18
CA ALA A 258 -13.98 7.41 -7.44
C ALA A 258 -13.75 8.93 -7.37
N GLU A 259 -14.20 9.55 -6.27
CA GLU A 259 -14.09 10.99 -6.07
C GLU A 259 -12.67 11.46 -5.70
N LEU A 260 -11.82 10.57 -5.17
CA LEU A 260 -10.46 10.89 -4.75
C LEU A 260 -9.37 10.36 -5.68
N ALA A 261 -9.71 9.55 -6.69
CA ALA A 261 -8.75 8.98 -7.64
C ALA A 261 -7.94 10.05 -8.42
N ALA A 262 -8.50 11.25 -8.63
CA ALA A 262 -7.82 12.35 -9.30
C ALA A 262 -6.98 13.22 -8.36
N THR A 263 -6.89 12.89 -7.06
CA THR A 263 -6.06 13.65 -6.13
C THR A 263 -4.58 13.45 -6.48
N PRO A 264 -3.84 14.51 -6.82
CA PRO A 264 -2.44 14.36 -7.18
C PRO A 264 -1.57 14.00 -5.98
N ASP A 265 -0.39 13.45 -6.24
CA ASP A 265 0.61 13.08 -5.23
C ASP A 265 0.09 12.10 -4.17
N THR A 266 -0.80 11.19 -4.57
CA THR A 266 -1.39 10.16 -3.69
C THR A 266 -1.15 8.76 -4.21
N GLY A 267 -1.16 7.77 -3.31
CA GLY A 267 -1.18 6.34 -3.64
C GLY A 267 -2.51 5.67 -3.33
N MET A 268 -2.65 4.44 -3.80
CA MET A 268 -3.75 3.53 -3.43
C MET A 268 -3.20 2.23 -2.85
N MET A 269 -3.90 1.65 -1.90
CA MET A 269 -3.59 0.33 -1.36
C MET A 269 -4.74 -0.63 -1.63
N LEU A 270 -4.44 -1.77 -2.27
CA LEU A 270 -5.40 -2.87 -2.44
C LEU A 270 -5.36 -3.77 -1.22
N GLY A 271 -6.53 -4.03 -0.65
CA GLY A 271 -6.68 -4.98 0.44
C GLY A 271 -6.86 -6.42 -0.06
N HIS A 272 -7.08 -7.35 0.88
CA HIS A 272 -7.16 -8.79 0.59
C HIS A 272 -8.61 -9.32 0.51
N GLN A 273 -9.57 -8.46 0.25
CA GLN A 273 -10.97 -8.84 0.12
C GLN A 273 -11.21 -9.66 -1.15
N GLN A 274 -12.03 -10.70 -1.05
CA GLN A 274 -12.66 -11.37 -2.18
C GLN A 274 -13.93 -10.63 -2.58
N VAL A 275 -14.05 -10.29 -3.86
CA VAL A 275 -15.16 -9.49 -4.40
C VAL A 275 -15.95 -10.31 -5.42
N PRO A 276 -17.15 -10.79 -5.09
CA PRO A 276 -18.02 -11.45 -6.06
C PRO A 276 -18.25 -10.58 -7.29
N GLY A 277 -18.07 -11.17 -8.46
CA GLY A 277 -18.19 -10.45 -9.74
C GLY A 277 -16.93 -9.69 -10.18
N LEU A 278 -15.84 -9.69 -9.39
CA LEU A 278 -14.58 -9.04 -9.74
C LEU A 278 -13.36 -9.97 -9.62
N THR A 279 -13.12 -10.56 -8.43
CA THR A 279 -11.84 -11.23 -8.14
C THR A 279 -11.85 -12.73 -8.42
N GLY A 280 -13.00 -13.35 -8.61
CA GLY A 280 -13.19 -14.81 -8.57
C GLY A 280 -13.39 -15.32 -7.14
N ALA A 281 -13.58 -16.63 -6.99
CA ALA A 281 -14.00 -17.22 -5.73
C ALA A 281 -12.91 -17.25 -4.64
N ASP A 282 -11.64 -17.46 -5.06
CA ASP A 282 -10.56 -17.78 -4.12
C ASP A 282 -9.34 -16.85 -4.29
N ARG A 283 -9.56 -15.67 -4.87
CA ARG A 283 -8.47 -14.72 -5.12
C ARG A 283 -8.72 -13.39 -4.43
N PRO A 284 -7.83 -12.92 -3.55
CA PRO A 284 -7.93 -11.60 -2.94
C PRO A 284 -7.70 -10.48 -3.97
N ALA A 285 -8.28 -9.30 -3.73
CA ALA A 285 -8.17 -8.16 -4.64
C ALA A 285 -6.72 -7.76 -4.90
N SER A 286 -5.85 -7.82 -3.90
CA SER A 286 -4.41 -7.56 -4.00
C SER A 286 -3.65 -8.48 -4.97
N MET A 287 -4.25 -9.59 -5.39
CA MET A 287 -3.68 -10.54 -6.37
C MET A 287 -4.57 -10.70 -7.61
N SER A 288 -5.60 -9.87 -7.77
CA SER A 288 -6.55 -9.95 -8.87
C SER A 288 -6.22 -8.95 -9.98
N PRO A 289 -5.78 -9.38 -11.18
CA PRO A 289 -5.58 -8.46 -12.31
C PRO A 289 -6.83 -7.64 -12.64
N ALA A 290 -8.03 -8.18 -12.37
CA ALA A 290 -9.27 -7.47 -12.60
C ALA A 290 -9.46 -6.30 -11.63
N ALA A 291 -9.06 -6.45 -10.36
CA ALA A 291 -9.13 -5.39 -9.36
C ALA A 291 -8.17 -4.23 -9.69
N TYR A 292 -6.94 -4.55 -10.12
CA TYR A 292 -5.99 -3.53 -10.57
C TYR A 292 -6.46 -2.82 -11.84
N ARG A 293 -7.01 -3.55 -12.82
CA ARG A 293 -7.59 -2.90 -14.01
C ARG A 293 -8.78 -2.00 -13.65
N LEU A 294 -9.65 -2.45 -12.75
CA LEU A 294 -10.77 -1.63 -12.30
C LEU A 294 -10.28 -0.29 -11.74
N LEU A 295 -9.26 -0.32 -10.86
CA LEU A 295 -8.66 0.90 -10.30
C LEU A 295 -7.95 1.73 -11.37
N ARG A 296 -7.10 1.12 -12.22
CA ARG A 296 -6.33 1.83 -13.24
C ARG A 296 -7.21 2.49 -14.29
N ASP A 297 -8.22 1.77 -14.78
CA ASP A 297 -9.09 2.26 -15.85
C ASP A 297 -10.16 3.23 -15.35
N GLY A 298 -10.62 3.07 -14.10
CA GLY A 298 -11.62 3.92 -13.46
C GLY A 298 -13.06 3.73 -13.98
N HIS A 299 -13.24 3.35 -15.24
CA HIS A 299 -14.54 3.34 -15.92
C HIS A 299 -15.59 2.42 -15.26
N GLY A 300 -15.14 1.29 -14.66
CA GLY A 300 -16.04 0.30 -14.04
C GLY A 300 -16.72 0.77 -12.76
N TYR A 301 -16.29 1.91 -12.18
CA TYR A 301 -16.89 2.48 -10.97
C TYR A 301 -17.03 4.01 -11.02
N GLY A 302 -16.95 4.59 -12.23
CA GLY A 302 -17.21 6.01 -12.45
C GLY A 302 -16.08 6.96 -12.02
N ALA A 303 -14.84 6.46 -11.97
CA ALA A 303 -13.65 7.23 -11.63
C ALA A 303 -12.87 7.65 -12.90
N PRO A 304 -12.01 8.66 -12.82
CA PRO A 304 -10.92 8.83 -13.78
C PRO A 304 -9.90 7.68 -13.64
N ALA A 305 -9.05 7.51 -14.65
CA ALA A 305 -7.92 6.62 -14.59
C ALA A 305 -7.00 6.99 -13.42
N PHE A 306 -6.50 5.99 -12.67
CA PHE A 306 -5.57 6.20 -11.56
C PHE A 306 -4.13 5.98 -12.03
N GLU A 307 -3.32 7.02 -12.02
CA GLU A 307 -1.93 6.97 -12.48
C GLU A 307 -0.90 6.84 -11.34
N GLY A 308 -1.29 7.13 -10.10
CA GLY A 308 -0.41 7.05 -8.94
C GLY A 308 0.05 5.62 -8.61
N PRO A 309 0.98 5.46 -7.65
CA PRO A 309 1.47 4.15 -7.22
C PRO A 309 0.40 3.33 -6.51
N ILE A 310 0.43 2.02 -6.74
CA ILE A 310 -0.47 1.07 -6.10
C ILE A 310 0.34 0.12 -5.22
N PHE A 311 0.03 0.13 -3.92
CA PHE A 311 0.58 -0.78 -2.91
C PHE A 311 -0.36 -1.96 -2.70
N THR A 312 0.18 -3.08 -2.23
CA THR A 312 -0.65 -4.12 -1.59
C THR A 312 -0.78 -3.81 -0.10
N ASP A 313 -1.81 -4.34 0.54
CA ASP A 313 -1.80 -4.56 2.00
C ASP A 313 -0.77 -5.64 2.35
N ASP A 314 -0.53 -5.92 3.64
CA ASP A 314 0.52 -6.83 4.11
C ASP A 314 0.36 -8.26 3.56
N LEU A 315 1.34 -8.68 2.75
CA LEU A 315 1.37 -10.02 2.14
C LEU A 315 1.87 -11.13 3.07
N SER A 316 2.41 -10.81 4.26
CA SER A 316 3.05 -11.77 5.15
C SER A 316 2.25 -12.12 6.40
N GLY A 317 1.63 -11.14 7.03
CA GLY A 317 0.98 -11.28 8.33
C GLY A 317 -0.53 -11.52 8.25
N MET A 318 -1.14 -11.37 7.08
CA MET A 318 -2.58 -11.53 6.89
C MET A 318 -2.92 -12.92 6.37
N ARG A 319 -3.68 -13.70 7.14
CA ARG A 319 -4.06 -15.09 6.81
C ARG A 319 -4.88 -15.21 5.53
N ALA A 320 -5.61 -14.17 5.15
CA ALA A 320 -6.29 -14.08 3.86
C ALA A 320 -5.34 -14.30 2.65
N VAL A 321 -4.04 -14.14 2.84
CA VAL A 321 -2.99 -14.40 1.84
C VAL A 321 -2.07 -15.53 2.28
N SER A 322 -1.51 -15.45 3.49
CA SER A 322 -0.43 -16.33 3.94
C SER A 322 -0.86 -17.79 4.14
N ASP A 323 -2.16 -18.08 4.27
CA ASP A 323 -2.67 -19.44 4.34
C ASP A 323 -2.61 -20.17 2.97
N GLU A 324 -2.63 -19.45 1.84
CA GLU A 324 -2.67 -20.04 0.50
C GLU A 324 -1.41 -19.78 -0.33
N PHE A 325 -0.67 -18.73 -0.02
CA PHE A 325 0.49 -18.29 -0.78
C PHE A 325 1.73 -18.17 0.12
N SER A 326 2.84 -18.78 -0.28
CA SER A 326 4.13 -18.42 0.31
C SER A 326 4.47 -16.97 -0.04
N LEU A 327 5.20 -16.27 0.80
CA LEU A 327 5.55 -14.86 0.59
C LEU A 327 6.19 -14.59 -0.79
N PRO A 328 7.20 -15.34 -1.27
CA PRO A 328 7.75 -15.13 -2.61
C PRO A 328 6.70 -15.24 -3.73
N ARG A 329 5.79 -16.19 -3.61
CA ARG A 329 4.68 -16.35 -4.56
C ARG A 329 3.69 -15.18 -4.46
N ALA A 330 3.33 -14.76 -3.25
CA ALA A 330 2.41 -13.64 -3.04
C ALA A 330 2.94 -12.34 -3.65
N VAL A 331 4.23 -12.04 -3.43
CA VAL A 331 4.91 -10.88 -4.01
C VAL A 331 4.89 -10.94 -5.54
N THR A 332 5.23 -12.10 -6.12
CA THR A 332 5.26 -12.30 -7.57
C THR A 332 3.86 -12.16 -8.18
N GLU A 333 2.85 -12.82 -7.61
CA GLU A 333 1.45 -12.74 -8.09
C GLU A 333 0.89 -11.31 -7.99
N ALA A 334 1.21 -10.57 -6.93
CA ALA A 334 0.79 -9.18 -6.78
C ALA A 334 1.39 -8.28 -7.87
N LEU A 335 2.69 -8.42 -8.18
CA LEU A 335 3.35 -7.69 -9.28
C LEU A 335 2.75 -8.05 -10.64
N ILE A 336 2.50 -9.33 -10.91
CA ILE A 336 1.83 -9.80 -12.13
C ILE A 336 0.42 -9.20 -12.22
N ALA A 337 -0.30 -9.17 -11.11
CA ALA A 337 -1.67 -8.64 -11.06
C ALA A 337 -1.73 -7.14 -11.33
N GLY A 338 -0.72 -6.36 -10.93
CA GLY A 338 -0.72 -4.92 -11.18
C GLY A 338 -0.16 -4.02 -10.08
N ALA A 339 0.29 -4.57 -8.95
CA ALA A 339 0.91 -3.81 -7.87
C ALA A 339 2.19 -3.10 -8.34
N ASP A 340 2.40 -1.87 -7.91
CA ASP A 340 3.68 -1.17 -8.13
C ASP A 340 4.64 -1.42 -6.98
N SER A 341 4.13 -1.55 -5.75
CA SER A 341 4.94 -1.89 -4.58
C SER A 341 4.24 -2.93 -3.71
N PRO A 342 4.69 -4.19 -3.74
CA PRO A 342 4.26 -5.18 -2.76
C PRO A 342 4.79 -4.81 -1.38
N LEU A 343 3.91 -4.89 -0.36
CA LEU A 343 4.21 -4.62 1.04
C LEU A 343 4.17 -5.92 1.86
N TRP A 344 5.13 -6.11 2.74
CA TRP A 344 5.08 -7.10 3.82
C TRP A 344 5.85 -6.60 5.04
N ILE A 345 5.51 -7.11 6.24
CA ILE A 345 5.91 -6.51 7.52
C ILE A 345 7.18 -7.11 8.16
N THR A 346 8.03 -7.77 7.40
CA THR A 346 9.30 -8.36 7.85
C THR A 346 10.38 -8.21 6.77
N THR A 347 11.65 -8.28 7.15
CA THR A 347 12.78 -8.40 6.20
C THR A 347 13.04 -9.85 5.77
N ASP A 348 12.38 -10.82 6.40
CA ASP A 348 12.48 -12.21 5.99
C ASP A 348 11.91 -12.41 4.59
N GLY A 349 12.54 -13.27 3.80
CA GLY A 349 12.07 -13.66 2.48
C GLY A 349 12.37 -12.67 1.34
N ILE A 350 13.14 -11.58 1.57
CA ILE A 350 13.50 -10.64 0.50
C ILE A 350 14.25 -11.36 -0.63
N GLY A 351 15.25 -12.18 -0.29
CA GLY A 351 16.05 -12.92 -1.27
C GLY A 351 15.21 -13.85 -2.11
N GLU A 352 14.37 -14.66 -1.48
CA GLU A 352 13.47 -15.62 -2.12
C GLU A 352 12.40 -14.93 -2.96
N ALA A 353 11.90 -13.76 -2.51
CA ALA A 353 10.96 -12.95 -3.30
C ALA A 353 11.64 -12.40 -4.56
N LEU A 354 12.88 -11.91 -4.47
CA LEU A 354 13.67 -11.48 -5.61
C LEU A 354 13.87 -12.63 -6.61
N ASP A 355 14.29 -13.82 -6.14
CA ASP A 355 14.48 -15.00 -6.99
C ASP A 355 13.19 -15.39 -7.71
N SER A 356 12.04 -15.34 -7.02
CA SER A 356 10.74 -15.67 -7.59
C SER A 356 10.31 -14.68 -8.68
N VAL A 357 10.52 -13.37 -8.46
CA VAL A 357 10.17 -12.34 -9.45
C VAL A 357 11.12 -12.38 -10.64
N GLU A 358 12.45 -12.58 -10.44
CA GLU A 358 13.41 -12.76 -11.53
C GLU A 358 13.04 -13.96 -12.41
N ALA A 359 12.63 -15.09 -11.79
CA ALA A 359 12.16 -16.26 -12.53
C ALA A 359 10.89 -15.96 -13.35
N ALA A 360 9.95 -15.17 -12.79
CA ALA A 360 8.74 -14.77 -13.53
C ALA A 360 9.07 -13.89 -14.75
N VAL A 361 10.05 -13.01 -14.63
CA VAL A 361 10.52 -12.19 -15.77
C VAL A 361 11.24 -13.07 -16.80
N ALA A 362 12.16 -13.92 -16.39
CA ALA A 362 12.90 -14.80 -17.27
C ALA A 362 11.98 -15.76 -18.07
N ASN A 363 10.87 -16.19 -17.46
CA ASN A 363 9.87 -17.03 -18.09
C ASN A 363 8.81 -16.24 -18.90
N GLY A 364 8.92 -14.92 -19.00
CA GLY A 364 8.01 -14.06 -19.76
C GLY A 364 6.61 -13.93 -19.15
N VAL A 365 6.42 -14.34 -17.88
CA VAL A 365 5.16 -14.23 -17.15
C VAL A 365 4.95 -12.78 -16.66
N LEU A 366 6.02 -12.15 -16.17
CA LEU A 366 6.05 -10.74 -15.84
C LEU A 366 6.87 -9.98 -16.89
N GLN A 367 6.23 -9.06 -17.60
CA GLN A 367 6.89 -8.31 -18.68
C GLN A 367 7.81 -7.22 -18.11
N PRO A 368 9.03 -7.04 -18.65
CA PRO A 368 9.95 -6.00 -18.20
C PRO A 368 9.35 -4.59 -18.24
N GLU A 369 8.55 -4.28 -19.25
CA GLU A 369 7.87 -2.98 -19.40
C GLU A 369 6.85 -2.72 -18.28
N ARG A 370 6.34 -3.79 -17.67
CA ARG A 370 5.46 -3.67 -16.50
C ARG A 370 6.26 -3.21 -15.28
N LEU A 371 7.47 -3.76 -15.08
CA LEU A 371 8.38 -3.33 -14.02
C LEU A 371 8.82 -1.87 -14.24
N ASP A 372 9.12 -1.48 -15.47
CA ASP A 372 9.53 -0.11 -15.80
C ASP A 372 8.47 0.92 -15.46
N ARG A 373 7.20 0.64 -15.80
CA ARG A 373 6.08 1.50 -15.40
C ARG A 373 5.92 1.60 -13.88
N SER A 374 6.14 0.52 -13.15
CA SER A 374 6.11 0.54 -11.69
C SER A 374 7.25 1.36 -11.10
N LEU A 375 8.47 1.18 -11.61
CA LEU A 375 9.63 1.96 -11.18
C LEU A 375 9.40 3.45 -11.41
N GLN A 376 8.80 3.83 -12.53
CA GLN A 376 8.48 5.21 -12.85
C GLN A 376 7.53 5.83 -11.83
N ARG A 377 6.40 5.14 -11.51
CA ARG A 377 5.44 5.61 -10.49
C ARG A 377 6.07 5.69 -9.09
N MET A 378 6.88 4.70 -8.73
CA MET A 378 7.60 4.72 -7.45
C MET A 378 8.67 5.81 -7.40
N ALA A 379 9.28 6.15 -8.54
CA ALA A 379 10.23 7.26 -8.64
C ALA A 379 9.56 8.61 -8.36
N GLU A 380 8.37 8.84 -8.92
CA GLU A 380 7.62 10.08 -8.75
C GLU A 380 7.39 10.41 -7.28
N ILE A 381 6.85 9.47 -6.49
CA ILE A 381 6.57 9.69 -5.06
C ILE A 381 7.82 9.74 -4.19
N ARG A 382 8.95 9.25 -4.69
CA ARG A 382 10.26 9.29 -4.02
C ARG A 382 11.08 10.53 -4.41
N GLY A 383 10.56 11.37 -5.31
CA GLY A 383 11.28 12.53 -5.81
C GLY A 383 12.52 12.18 -6.65
N ILE A 384 12.55 10.99 -7.27
CA ILE A 384 13.61 10.57 -8.16
C ILE A 384 13.35 11.20 -9.54
N PRO A 385 14.30 11.96 -10.12
CA PRO A 385 14.09 12.62 -11.40
C PRO A 385 13.98 11.58 -12.54
N GLU A 386 13.20 11.89 -13.58
CA GLU A 386 13.05 11.03 -14.77
C GLU A 386 14.39 10.78 -15.48
N CYS A 387 15.26 11.79 -15.55
CA CYS A 387 16.59 11.70 -16.11
C CYS A 387 17.64 11.81 -15.01
N ALA A 388 18.72 11.05 -15.09
CA ALA A 388 19.79 10.99 -14.07
C ALA A 388 20.37 12.38 -13.69
N ASN A 389 20.39 13.34 -14.62
CA ASN A 389 20.83 14.72 -14.41
C ASN A 389 19.69 15.74 -14.65
N GLY A 390 18.42 15.29 -14.67
CA GLY A 390 17.25 16.14 -14.85
C GLY A 390 16.90 16.94 -13.59
N PRO A 391 16.11 18.00 -13.73
CA PRO A 391 15.54 18.66 -12.57
C PRO A 391 14.65 17.67 -11.81
N VAL A 392 14.70 17.70 -10.48
CA VAL A 392 13.76 16.97 -9.64
C VAL A 392 12.38 17.59 -9.88
N THR A 393 11.54 16.91 -10.67
CA THR A 393 10.21 17.40 -11.06
C THR A 393 9.12 16.99 -10.06
N GLY A 394 9.42 15.98 -9.23
CA GLY A 394 8.59 15.63 -8.09
C GLY A 394 8.75 16.63 -6.94
N ARG A 395 7.71 16.81 -6.15
CA ARG A 395 7.79 17.54 -4.88
C ARG A 395 8.91 16.89 -4.07
N MET A 396 10.04 17.59 -3.91
CA MET A 396 11.04 17.17 -2.95
C MET A 396 10.32 17.03 -1.62
N VAL A 397 9.98 15.80 -1.25
CA VAL A 397 9.59 15.50 0.13
C VAL A 397 10.81 15.90 0.96
N GLY A 398 10.71 17.07 1.53
CA GLY A 398 11.74 17.81 2.23
C GLY A 398 13.02 17.04 2.58
N ALA A 399 14.06 17.20 1.73
CA ALA A 399 15.36 17.47 2.30
C ALA A 399 15.32 18.88 2.90
N GLY A 400 14.22 19.20 3.57
CA GLY A 400 14.18 20.30 4.53
C GLY A 400 15.30 19.96 5.48
N SER A 401 16.32 20.84 5.54
CA SER A 401 17.35 20.87 6.54
C SER A 401 16.88 20.03 7.72
N LEU A 402 17.48 18.85 7.92
CA LEU A 402 17.22 18.03 9.11
C LEU A 402 17.49 18.97 10.27
N GLY A 403 16.42 19.67 10.70
CA GLY A 403 16.46 20.61 11.80
C GLY A 403 17.02 19.85 13.00
N ALA A 404 17.73 20.58 13.85
CA ALA A 404 18.16 20.05 15.13
C ALA A 404 17.03 19.21 15.72
N PRO A 405 17.33 18.05 16.32
CA PRO A 405 16.32 17.12 16.86
C PRO A 405 15.27 17.92 17.62
N LEU A 406 14.00 17.73 17.27
CA LEU A 406 12.90 18.36 17.99
C LEU A 406 13.12 18.13 19.49
N PRO A 407 13.02 19.15 20.36
CA PRO A 407 13.15 18.92 21.78
C PRO A 407 12.07 17.89 22.17
N LEU A 408 12.51 16.67 22.51
CA LEU A 408 11.65 15.64 23.03
C LEU A 408 10.95 16.23 24.25
N ALA A 409 9.64 16.34 24.20
CA ALA A 409 8.88 16.45 25.43
C ALA A 409 9.29 15.25 26.28
N ALA A 410 9.83 15.50 27.45
CA ALA A 410 10.23 14.43 28.36
C ALA A 410 9.05 13.47 28.48
N PRO A 411 9.29 12.14 28.43
CA PRO A 411 8.20 11.19 28.59
C PRO A 411 7.46 11.56 29.87
N ALA A 412 6.14 11.73 29.77
CA ALA A 412 5.31 11.96 30.93
C ALA A 412 5.64 10.83 31.91
N GLY A 413 6.22 11.18 33.06
CA GLY A 413 6.58 10.21 34.07
C GLY A 413 5.35 9.35 34.39
N PRO A 414 5.52 8.11 34.87
CA PRO A 414 4.41 7.23 35.18
C PRO A 414 3.42 8.01 36.04
N ALA A 415 2.18 8.08 35.61
CA ALA A 415 1.10 8.72 36.37
C ALA A 415 1.13 8.13 37.77
N GLY A 416 1.38 8.97 38.78
CA GLY A 416 1.33 8.54 40.17
C GLY A 416 -0.02 7.89 40.46
N PRO A 417 -0.09 6.98 41.43
CA PRO A 417 -1.33 6.27 41.73
C PRO A 417 -2.46 7.29 41.97
N ALA A 418 -3.55 7.12 41.25
CA ALA A 418 -4.76 7.95 41.41
C ALA A 418 -5.16 7.98 42.88
N ALA A 419 -5.38 9.17 43.43
CA ALA A 419 -5.91 9.33 44.75
C ALA A 419 -7.22 8.54 44.90
N PRO A 420 -7.46 7.86 46.04
CA PRO A 420 -8.67 7.08 46.19
C PRO A 420 -9.89 8.02 46.10
N ALA A 421 -10.84 7.62 45.29
CA ALA A 421 -12.10 8.31 45.14
C ALA A 421 -12.80 8.42 46.52
N SER A 422 -13.24 9.61 46.90
CA SER A 422 -14.07 9.82 48.09
C SER A 422 -15.29 8.90 48.04
N PRO A 423 -15.67 8.29 49.15
CA PRO A 423 -16.84 7.43 49.19
C PRO A 423 -18.11 8.22 48.86
N ALA A 424 -18.91 7.69 47.93
CA ALA A 424 -20.22 8.23 47.61
C ALA A 424 -21.12 8.20 48.84
N ALA A 425 -21.90 9.28 49.05
CA ALA A 425 -22.92 9.37 50.09
C ALA A 425 -23.95 8.22 49.95
N PRO A 426 -24.46 7.70 51.08
CA PRO A 426 -25.43 6.60 51.02
C PRO A 426 -26.78 7.06 50.39
N ALA A 427 -27.27 6.23 49.48
CA ALA A 427 -28.57 6.43 48.84
C ALA A 427 -29.70 6.27 49.88
N GLU A 428 -30.71 7.12 49.82
CA GLU A 428 -31.93 7.00 50.61
C GLU A 428 -32.71 5.71 50.29
N PRO A 429 -33.37 5.08 51.27
CA PRO A 429 -34.09 3.83 51.06
C PRO A 429 -35.37 4.05 50.25
N ALA A 430 -35.55 3.24 49.21
CA ALA A 430 -36.76 3.19 48.40
C ALA A 430 -37.96 2.64 49.21
N ALA A 431 -39.17 3.22 49.01
CA ALA A 431 -40.41 2.81 49.60
C ALA A 431 -40.83 1.39 49.19
N PRO A 432 -41.57 0.65 50.00
CA PRO A 432 -41.91 -0.75 49.75
C PRO A 432 -42.98 -0.92 48.66
N ALA A 433 -42.71 -1.87 47.75
CA ALA A 433 -43.65 -2.31 46.72
C ALA A 433 -44.73 -3.23 47.31
N GLY A 434 -45.98 -3.04 46.86
CA GLY A 434 -47.12 -3.86 47.20
C GLY A 434 -47.06 -5.26 46.53
N PRO A 435 -47.95 -6.19 46.95
CA PRO A 435 -47.83 -7.62 46.73
C PRO A 435 -48.19 -8.03 45.31
N ALA A 436 -47.35 -8.88 44.76
CA ALA A 436 -47.53 -9.56 43.45
C ALA A 436 -48.44 -10.81 43.66
N GLY A 437 -49.35 -10.97 42.75
CA GLY A 437 -50.15 -12.17 42.63
C GLY A 437 -49.71 -13.12 41.54
N ALA A 438 -49.94 -14.39 41.86
CA ALA A 438 -50.23 -15.54 40.99
C ALA A 438 -49.11 -16.23 40.18
N ASP A 439 -48.94 -17.46 40.57
CA ASP A 439 -48.23 -18.61 39.97
C ASP A 439 -48.41 -18.82 38.47
N VAL A 440 -47.29 -19.16 37.81
CA VAL A 440 -47.27 -19.90 36.52
C VAL A 440 -46.37 -21.12 36.69
N PRO A 441 -46.84 -22.34 36.33
CA PRO A 441 -46.08 -23.57 36.56
C PRO A 441 -44.92 -23.80 35.56
N SER A 442 -43.83 -24.29 36.12
CA SER A 442 -42.62 -24.70 35.41
C SER A 442 -42.84 -25.91 34.48
N GLN A 443 -42.38 -25.79 33.22
CA GLN A 443 -42.25 -26.92 32.30
C GLN A 443 -40.99 -27.75 32.58
N PRO A 444 -41.08 -29.10 32.41
CA PRO A 444 -39.92 -29.98 32.58
C PRO A 444 -38.96 -29.95 31.40
N PRO A 445 -37.66 -30.34 31.57
CA PRO A 445 -36.66 -30.30 30.54
C PRO A 445 -36.85 -31.44 29.50
N ALA A 446 -36.52 -31.10 28.24
CA ALA A 446 -36.53 -32.02 27.12
C ALA A 446 -35.43 -33.11 27.22
N PRO A 447 -35.66 -34.35 26.70
CA PRO A 447 -34.70 -35.44 26.79
C PRO A 447 -33.52 -35.24 25.81
N ALA A 448 -32.33 -35.68 26.24
CA ALA A 448 -31.07 -35.69 25.48
C ALA A 448 -31.14 -36.67 24.30
N VAL A 449 -30.65 -36.18 23.13
CA VAL A 449 -30.48 -36.99 21.92
C VAL A 449 -29.08 -37.66 21.98
N PRO A 450 -28.93 -38.96 21.74
CA PRO A 450 -27.63 -39.61 21.73
C PRO A 450 -26.88 -39.39 20.41
N LEU A 451 -25.56 -39.13 20.53
CA LEU A 451 -24.61 -39.03 19.41
C LEU A 451 -24.40 -40.39 18.72
N PRO A 452 -24.27 -40.46 17.39
CA PRO A 452 -23.93 -41.71 16.69
C PRO A 452 -22.42 -42.02 16.79
N LEU A 453 -22.12 -43.28 17.07
CA LEU A 453 -20.80 -43.87 17.06
C LEU A 453 -20.26 -43.96 15.62
N LEU A 454 -19.03 -43.51 15.40
CA LEU A 454 -18.27 -43.71 14.15
C LEU A 454 -17.74 -45.18 14.12
N PRO A 455 -17.77 -45.86 12.98
CA PRO A 455 -17.13 -47.17 12.81
C PRO A 455 -15.60 -47.04 12.61
N ARG A 456 -14.90 -48.10 13.00
CA ARG A 456 -13.43 -48.28 12.94
C ARG A 456 -12.92 -48.40 11.51
#